data_a68bb7bcbeb49c8145f1cb82ecbee97b
#
_entry.id   a68bb7bcbeb49c8145f1cb82ecbee97b
#
_cell.length_a   1.000
_cell.length_b   1.000
_cell.length_c   1.000
_cell.angle_alpha   90.00
_cell.angle_beta   90.00
_cell.angle_gamma   90.00
#
_symmetry.space_group_name_H-M   'P 1'
#
loop_
_entity.id
_entity.type
_entity.pdbx_description
1 polymer ?
#
loop_
_entity_poly.entity_id
_entity_poly.type
_entity_poly.pdbx_seq_one_letter_code
_entity_poly.pdbx_strand_id
1 'polypeptide(L)'
;MSLFNKVKAVYNNVGYQCRLLGEVIYPRRCAVCQTEIDTGYFCEVCRKNFVLHKTVEVFDNLDKVFMLYKYHQNLQEAIHNVKFAGEKSLLPLLKEEAQLGATDDLARLLTDCDIITCVPTSPERKAERGFDVPTEIFAFFDSERWQPNLLKRVRNTLPLFDLEPSLRKQEVAGCFEVEQSILGKSVLICDDIFTTGSTLSEAALALRKAGARSVTALAFTASKDNW
;
A
#
# COMPACT_ATOMS: atom_id res chain seq x y z
N MET A 1 -17.56 -18.04 31.08
CA MET A 1 -16.35 -17.63 30.31
C MET A 1 -15.51 -18.86 30.10
N SER A 2 -15.36 -19.35 28.87
CA SER A 2 -14.69 -20.63 28.59
C SER A 2 -13.20 -20.52 28.86
N LEU A 3 -12.58 -21.67 29.23
CA LEU A 3 -11.14 -21.80 29.45
C LEU A 3 -10.31 -21.26 28.29
N PHE A 4 -10.86 -21.38 27.08
CA PHE A 4 -10.28 -20.86 25.81
C PHE A 4 -10.13 -19.33 25.82
N ASN A 5 -11.11 -18.59 26.35
CA ASN A 5 -11.05 -17.13 26.44
C ASN A 5 -10.05 -16.66 27.50
N LYS A 6 -9.85 -17.44 28.58
CA LYS A 6 -8.83 -17.14 29.60
C LYS A 6 -7.42 -17.38 29.05
N VAL A 7 -7.21 -18.47 28.31
CA VAL A 7 -5.91 -18.78 27.67
C VAL A 7 -5.56 -17.72 26.61
N LYS A 8 -6.52 -17.30 25.78
CA LYS A 8 -6.31 -16.26 24.77
C LYS A 8 -6.00 -14.88 25.39
N ALA A 9 -6.64 -14.56 26.52
CA ALA A 9 -6.35 -13.32 27.27
C ALA A 9 -4.95 -13.34 27.91
N VAL A 10 -4.49 -14.50 28.41
CA VAL A 10 -3.14 -14.66 28.96
C VAL A 10 -2.09 -14.60 27.85
N TYR A 11 -2.31 -15.25 26.70
CA TYR A 11 -1.41 -15.16 25.56
C TYR A 11 -1.27 -13.74 25.01
N ASN A 12 -2.38 -13.01 24.90
CA ASN A 12 -2.36 -11.60 24.47
C ASN A 12 -1.63 -10.71 25.50
N ASN A 13 -1.78 -10.99 26.80
CA ASN A 13 -1.12 -10.23 27.86
C ASN A 13 0.38 -10.51 27.94
N VAL A 14 0.80 -11.76 27.79
CA VAL A 14 2.23 -12.14 27.73
C VAL A 14 2.88 -11.58 26.47
N GLY A 15 2.22 -11.65 25.31
CA GLY A 15 2.70 -11.06 24.07
C GLY A 15 2.87 -9.54 24.17
N TYR A 16 1.91 -8.86 24.82
CA TYR A 16 1.97 -7.43 25.09
C TYR A 16 3.13 -7.04 26.03
N GLN A 17 3.31 -7.81 27.11
CA GLN A 17 4.41 -7.60 28.07
C GLN A 17 5.78 -7.87 27.44
N CYS A 18 5.93 -8.93 26.65
CA CYS A 18 7.16 -9.21 25.90
C CYS A 18 7.47 -8.12 24.86
N ARG A 19 6.45 -7.55 24.22
CA ARG A 19 6.60 -6.42 23.28
C ARG A 19 7.08 -5.15 24.01
N LEU A 20 6.49 -4.83 25.17
CA LEU A 20 6.91 -3.69 26.00
C LEU A 20 8.35 -3.83 26.49
N LEU A 21 8.76 -5.03 26.94
CA LEU A 21 10.15 -5.29 27.33
C LEU A 21 11.10 -5.20 26.14
N GLY A 22 10.70 -5.68 24.97
CA GLY A 22 11.46 -5.55 23.73
C GLY A 22 11.66 -4.09 23.31
N GLU A 23 10.62 -3.26 23.42
CA GLU A 23 10.67 -1.82 23.11
C GLU A 23 11.55 -1.02 24.09
N VAL A 24 11.65 -1.45 25.36
CA VAL A 24 12.57 -0.85 26.35
C VAL A 24 14.03 -1.22 26.06
N ILE A 25 14.30 -2.44 25.60
CA ILE A 25 15.66 -2.91 25.31
C ILE A 25 16.13 -2.48 23.92
N TYR A 26 15.20 -2.40 22.96
CA TYR A 26 15.43 -1.98 21.56
C TYR A 26 14.37 -0.97 21.14
N PRO A 27 14.50 0.30 21.54
CA PRO A 27 13.57 1.34 21.14
C PRO A 27 13.56 1.49 19.62
N ARG A 28 12.36 1.66 19.06
CA ARG A 28 12.23 1.99 17.64
C ARG A 28 12.94 3.30 17.36
N ARG A 29 13.62 3.37 16.23
CA ARG A 29 14.35 4.57 15.80
C ARG A 29 13.87 5.03 14.44
N CYS A 30 13.77 6.34 14.30
CA CYS A 30 13.50 6.98 13.01
C CYS A 30 14.51 6.52 11.96
N ALA A 31 14.07 6.03 10.83
CA ALA A 31 14.93 5.53 9.75
C ALA A 31 15.88 6.59 9.18
N VAL A 32 15.64 7.87 9.45
CA VAL A 32 16.43 8.99 8.92
C VAL A 32 17.38 9.56 9.98
N CYS A 33 16.85 10.04 11.11
CA CYS A 33 17.63 10.77 12.10
C CYS A 33 17.99 9.96 13.36
N GLN A 34 17.56 8.70 13.42
CA GLN A 34 17.83 7.78 14.53
C GLN A 34 17.25 8.20 15.90
N THR A 35 16.44 9.26 15.95
CA THR A 35 15.68 9.62 17.16
C THR A 35 14.70 8.52 17.52
N GLU A 36 14.53 8.25 18.81
CA GLU A 36 13.54 7.27 19.27
C GLU A 36 12.12 7.71 18.91
N ILE A 37 11.29 6.72 18.53
CA ILE A 37 9.91 6.92 18.11
C ILE A 37 9.03 5.83 18.70
N ASP A 38 7.77 6.18 18.97
CA ASP A 38 6.78 5.22 19.49
C ASP A 38 6.06 4.49 18.37
N THR A 39 5.84 5.15 17.23
CA THR A 39 5.03 4.63 16.11
C THR A 39 5.59 5.02 14.75
N GLY A 40 5.27 4.18 13.73
CA GLY A 40 5.63 4.43 12.35
C GLY A 40 7.07 4.12 12.00
N TYR A 41 7.52 4.68 10.88
CA TYR A 41 8.86 4.48 10.31
C TYR A 41 9.73 5.75 10.43
N PHE A 42 9.10 6.92 10.54
CA PHE A 42 9.75 8.22 10.70
C PHE A 42 9.29 8.94 11.96
N CYS A 43 10.17 9.78 12.56
CA CYS A 43 9.72 10.74 13.55
C CYS A 43 8.85 11.84 12.91
N GLU A 44 8.10 12.57 13.71
CA GLU A 44 7.19 13.62 13.23
C GLU A 44 7.90 14.68 12.37
N VAL A 45 9.09 15.09 12.75
CA VAL A 45 9.88 16.10 12.01
C VAL A 45 10.27 15.55 10.63
N CYS A 46 10.82 14.33 10.57
CA CYS A 46 11.21 13.73 9.31
C CYS A 46 9.98 13.44 8.42
N ARG A 47 8.87 12.94 9.00
CA ARG A 47 7.62 12.70 8.29
C ARG A 47 7.10 13.96 7.62
N LYS A 48 7.03 15.08 8.32
CA LYS A 48 6.58 16.37 7.74
C LYS A 48 7.41 16.79 6.53
N ASN A 49 8.68 16.44 6.50
CA ASN A 49 9.56 16.74 5.36
C ASN A 49 9.32 15.86 4.14
N PHE A 50 8.73 14.67 4.32
CA PHE A 50 8.54 13.67 3.24
C PHE A 50 7.10 13.50 2.81
N VAL A 51 6.13 13.94 3.60
CA VAL A 51 4.73 13.95 3.20
C VAL A 51 4.58 14.82 1.96
N LEU A 52 4.03 14.25 0.90
CA LEU A 52 3.92 14.92 -0.39
C LEU A 52 2.53 15.48 -0.62
N HIS A 53 1.50 14.71 -0.34
CA HIS A 53 0.10 14.99 -0.70
C HIS A 53 -0.04 15.57 -2.12
N LYS A 54 0.74 15.03 -3.04
CA LYS A 54 0.69 15.46 -4.44
C LYS A 54 -0.46 14.74 -5.13
N THR A 55 -1.32 15.53 -5.75
CA THR A 55 -2.34 15.03 -6.66
C THR A 55 -1.92 15.32 -8.09
N VAL A 56 -1.96 14.30 -8.94
CA VAL A 56 -1.87 14.44 -10.39
C VAL A 56 -3.26 14.20 -10.94
N GLU A 57 -3.83 15.22 -11.59
CA GLU A 57 -5.13 15.09 -12.24
C GLU A 57 -4.97 14.49 -13.63
N VAL A 58 -5.81 13.53 -13.93
CA VAL A 58 -5.89 12.81 -15.21
C VAL A 58 -4.57 12.18 -15.65
N PHE A 59 -4.47 10.89 -15.42
CA PHE A 59 -3.34 10.08 -15.84
C PHE A 59 -3.84 8.81 -16.54
N ASP A 60 -3.71 8.74 -17.86
CA ASP A 60 -4.19 7.62 -18.69
C ASP A 60 -5.66 7.23 -18.34
N ASN A 61 -5.87 6.07 -17.69
CA ASN A 61 -7.19 5.54 -17.31
C ASN A 61 -7.64 5.96 -15.89
N LEU A 62 -6.85 6.77 -15.20
CA LEU A 62 -7.10 7.28 -13.85
C LEU A 62 -7.64 8.71 -13.90
N ASP A 63 -8.60 9.04 -13.05
CA ASP A 63 -9.09 10.43 -12.90
C ASP A 63 -8.12 11.24 -12.05
N LYS A 64 -7.57 10.62 -11.01
CA LYS A 64 -6.59 11.25 -10.11
C LYS A 64 -5.60 10.21 -9.62
N VAL A 65 -4.38 10.67 -9.33
CA VAL A 65 -3.37 9.91 -8.60
C VAL A 65 -2.95 10.72 -7.39
N PHE A 66 -3.12 10.14 -6.22
CA PHE A 66 -2.70 10.72 -4.95
C PHE A 66 -1.50 9.96 -4.41
N MET A 67 -0.47 10.67 -3.97
CA MET A 67 0.75 10.08 -3.41
C MET A 67 0.94 10.61 -1.99
N LEU A 68 1.05 9.70 -0.99
CA LEU A 68 1.23 10.08 0.41
C LEU A 68 2.61 10.68 0.64
N TYR A 69 3.65 9.98 0.17
CA TYR A 69 5.05 10.36 0.40
C TYR A 69 5.76 10.63 -0.92
N LYS A 70 6.60 11.67 -0.93
CA LYS A 70 7.60 11.84 -1.99
C LYS A 70 8.66 10.74 -1.90
N TYR A 71 9.45 10.61 -2.96
CA TYR A 71 10.59 9.70 -2.96
C TYR A 71 11.46 9.90 -1.70
N HIS A 72 11.75 8.80 -1.03
CA HIS A 72 12.74 8.75 0.03
C HIS A 72 13.43 7.37 0.00
N GLN A 73 14.77 7.39 -0.03
CA GLN A 73 15.56 6.17 -0.20
C GLN A 73 15.21 5.10 0.85
N ASN A 74 15.17 5.46 2.14
CA ASN A 74 14.84 4.52 3.23
C ASN A 74 13.46 3.87 3.06
N LEU A 75 12.47 4.62 2.56
CA LEU A 75 11.13 4.09 2.34
C LEU A 75 11.10 3.10 1.17
N GLN A 76 11.81 3.42 0.10
CA GLN A 76 11.99 2.54 -1.05
C GLN A 76 12.73 1.26 -0.67
N GLU A 77 13.82 1.38 0.11
CA GLU A 77 14.58 0.24 0.62
C GLU A 77 13.72 -0.64 1.54
N ALA A 78 12.93 -0.04 2.44
CA ALA A 78 12.02 -0.79 3.29
C ALA A 78 11.01 -1.61 2.48
N ILE A 79 10.37 -1.00 1.46
CA ILE A 79 9.45 -1.71 0.57
C ILE A 79 10.18 -2.79 -0.22
N HIS A 80 11.38 -2.51 -0.72
CA HIS A 80 12.21 -3.48 -1.43
C HIS A 80 12.56 -4.68 -0.55
N ASN A 81 13.00 -4.44 0.70
CA ASN A 81 13.35 -5.49 1.65
C ASN A 81 12.14 -6.37 2.02
N VAL A 82 10.97 -5.78 2.19
CA VAL A 82 9.71 -6.54 2.35
C VAL A 82 9.43 -7.39 1.11
N LYS A 83 9.64 -6.83 -0.09
CA LYS A 83 9.34 -7.52 -1.36
C LYS A 83 10.32 -8.64 -1.70
N PHE A 84 11.59 -8.48 -1.41
CA PHE A 84 12.64 -9.34 -1.96
C PHE A 84 13.59 -9.96 -0.93
N ALA A 85 13.77 -9.35 0.24
CA ALA A 85 14.60 -9.89 1.32
C ALA A 85 13.79 -10.59 2.43
N GLY A 86 12.46 -10.59 2.35
CA GLY A 86 11.59 -11.29 3.30
C GLY A 86 11.47 -10.60 4.66
N GLU A 87 11.83 -9.32 4.77
CA GLU A 87 11.77 -8.55 6.03
C GLU A 87 10.33 -8.15 6.42
N LYS A 88 9.50 -9.13 6.75
CA LYS A 88 8.10 -8.93 7.16
C LYS A 88 7.92 -8.05 8.38
N SER A 89 8.94 -7.94 9.23
CA SER A 89 8.92 -7.09 10.43
C SER A 89 8.72 -5.60 10.13
N LEU A 90 9.03 -5.17 8.90
CA LEU A 90 8.80 -3.80 8.44
C LEU A 90 7.33 -3.49 8.09
N LEU A 91 6.50 -4.50 7.79
CA LEU A 91 5.11 -4.30 7.39
C LEU A 91 4.27 -3.52 8.42
N PRO A 92 4.30 -3.85 9.72
CA PRO A 92 3.58 -3.07 10.73
C PRO A 92 4.01 -1.61 10.76
N LEU A 93 5.32 -1.33 10.61
CA LEU A 93 5.86 0.03 10.59
C LEU A 93 5.40 0.81 9.35
N LEU A 94 5.41 0.18 8.17
CA LEU A 94 4.93 0.79 6.93
C LEU A 94 3.42 1.05 6.96
N LYS A 95 2.64 0.14 7.55
CA LYS A 95 1.20 0.32 7.78
C LYS A 95 0.92 1.50 8.72
N GLU A 96 1.60 1.54 9.87
CA GLU A 96 1.50 2.65 10.83
C GLU A 96 1.89 3.97 10.14
N GLU A 97 2.96 3.97 9.32
CA GLU A 97 3.41 5.15 8.61
C GLU A 97 2.39 5.62 7.56
N ALA A 98 1.78 4.70 6.80
CA ALA A 98 0.72 5.04 5.85
C ALA A 98 -0.49 5.67 6.54
N GLN A 99 -0.86 5.17 7.72
CA GLN A 99 -1.95 5.69 8.53
C GLN A 99 -1.64 7.09 9.08
N LEU A 100 -0.39 7.31 9.53
CA LEU A 100 0.08 8.60 10.04
C LEU A 100 0.26 9.66 8.93
N GLY A 101 0.54 9.21 7.70
CA GLY A 101 0.58 10.08 6.51
C GLY A 101 -0.81 10.41 5.94
N ALA A 102 -1.85 9.74 6.42
CA ALA A 102 -3.22 10.04 6.03
C ALA A 102 -3.68 11.38 6.62
N THR A 103 -4.11 12.30 5.77
CA THR A 103 -4.56 13.64 6.14
C THR A 103 -6.01 13.86 5.76
N ASP A 104 -6.51 15.08 6.00
CA ASP A 104 -7.85 15.51 5.61
C ASP A 104 -8.12 15.34 4.11
N ASP A 105 -7.11 15.48 3.25
CA ASP A 105 -7.26 15.27 1.82
C ASP A 105 -7.53 13.80 1.47
N LEU A 106 -6.85 12.87 2.17
CA LEU A 106 -7.16 11.44 2.04
C LEU A 106 -8.54 11.12 2.61
N ALA A 107 -8.93 11.74 3.72
CA ALA A 107 -10.27 11.57 4.29
C ALA A 107 -11.36 11.98 3.28
N ARG A 108 -11.17 13.07 2.53
CA ARG A 108 -12.08 13.48 1.44
C ARG A 108 -12.13 12.45 0.31
N LEU A 109 -10.96 11.97 -0.15
CA LEU A 109 -10.91 10.91 -1.18
C LEU A 109 -11.67 9.65 -0.74
N LEU A 110 -11.56 9.29 0.53
CA LEU A 110 -12.27 8.15 1.11
C LEU A 110 -13.78 8.38 1.20
N THR A 111 -14.23 9.62 1.39
CA THR A 111 -15.67 9.94 1.44
C THR A 111 -16.32 9.71 0.07
N ASP A 112 -15.60 9.99 -1.02
CA ASP A 112 -16.11 9.98 -2.39
C ASP A 112 -16.00 8.62 -3.09
N CYS A 113 -15.42 7.59 -2.44
CA CYS A 113 -15.28 6.26 -3.04
C CYS A 113 -16.28 5.25 -2.48
N ASP A 114 -16.82 4.41 -3.36
CA ASP A 114 -17.70 3.29 -3.03
C ASP A 114 -16.90 2.01 -2.70
N ILE A 115 -15.72 1.84 -3.32
CA ILE A 115 -14.88 0.64 -3.21
C ILE A 115 -13.43 1.08 -3.02
N ILE A 116 -12.72 0.39 -2.12
CA ILE A 116 -11.27 0.53 -1.94
C ILE A 116 -10.64 -0.83 -2.24
N THR A 117 -9.70 -0.86 -3.17
CA THR A 117 -9.00 -2.09 -3.57
C THR A 117 -7.49 -1.85 -3.69
N CYS A 118 -6.74 -2.91 -3.90
CA CYS A 118 -5.29 -2.85 -4.10
C CYS A 118 -4.86 -3.44 -5.44
N VAL A 119 -3.72 -2.98 -5.93
CA VAL A 119 -3.02 -3.64 -7.04
C VAL A 119 -2.48 -4.98 -6.52
N PRO A 120 -2.94 -6.14 -7.07
CA PRO A 120 -2.45 -7.43 -6.63
C PRO A 120 -1.05 -7.73 -7.19
N THR A 121 -0.23 -8.40 -6.38
CA THR A 121 1.02 -8.99 -6.85
C THR A 121 0.75 -10.21 -7.74
N SER A 122 1.75 -10.72 -8.45
CA SER A 122 1.57 -11.93 -9.26
C SER A 122 1.28 -13.15 -8.38
N PRO A 123 0.49 -14.12 -8.86
CA PRO A 123 0.16 -15.33 -8.10
C PRO A 123 1.41 -16.08 -7.59
N GLU A 124 2.47 -16.16 -8.38
CA GLU A 124 3.74 -16.80 -7.99
C GLU A 124 4.37 -16.08 -6.81
N ARG A 125 4.55 -14.75 -6.91
CA ARG A 125 5.13 -13.95 -5.83
C ARG A 125 4.25 -13.94 -4.58
N LYS A 126 2.93 -14.01 -4.74
CA LYS A 126 2.01 -14.16 -3.63
C LYS A 126 2.18 -15.50 -2.94
N ALA A 127 2.36 -16.58 -3.70
CA ALA A 127 2.61 -17.92 -3.17
C ALA A 127 3.96 -17.99 -2.42
N GLU A 128 5.03 -17.41 -2.99
CA GLU A 128 6.34 -17.36 -2.38
C GLU A 128 6.35 -16.51 -1.09
N ARG A 129 5.74 -15.34 -1.14
CA ARG A 129 5.78 -14.33 -0.06
C ARG A 129 4.71 -14.54 0.98
N GLY A 130 3.53 -15.03 0.56
CA GLY A 130 2.36 -15.26 1.40
C GLY A 130 1.44 -14.06 1.57
N PHE A 131 1.74 -12.90 0.97
CA PHE A 131 0.96 -11.67 1.09
C PHE A 131 1.18 -10.70 -0.08
N ASP A 132 0.30 -9.71 -0.19
CA ASP A 132 0.42 -8.57 -1.10
C ASP A 132 0.85 -7.33 -0.32
N VAL A 133 1.95 -6.69 -0.72
CA VAL A 133 2.51 -5.52 0.01
C VAL A 133 1.52 -4.35 0.06
N PRO A 134 0.85 -3.94 -1.04
CA PRO A 134 -0.16 -2.88 -0.96
C PRO A 134 -1.30 -3.24 0.00
N THR A 135 -1.77 -4.49 -0.01
CA THR A 135 -2.84 -4.95 0.88
C THR A 135 -2.44 -4.82 2.35
N GLU A 136 -1.21 -5.22 2.70
CA GLU A 136 -0.72 -5.11 4.07
C GLU A 136 -0.54 -3.65 4.53
N ILE A 137 0.02 -2.80 3.68
CA ILE A 137 0.23 -1.38 3.99
C ILE A 137 -1.10 -0.67 4.22
N PHE A 138 -2.11 -0.92 3.37
CA PHE A 138 -3.40 -0.24 3.42
C PHE A 138 -4.50 -1.00 4.20
N ALA A 139 -4.15 -2.08 4.92
CA ALA A 139 -5.12 -2.86 5.71
C ALA A 139 -5.80 -2.08 6.86
N PHE A 140 -5.42 -0.82 7.09
CA PHE A 140 -6.12 0.06 8.04
C PHE A 140 -7.44 0.63 7.49
N PHE A 141 -7.72 0.49 6.19
CA PHE A 141 -9.01 0.84 5.60
C PHE A 141 -10.12 -0.18 5.90
N ASP A 142 -9.98 -0.98 6.95
CA ASP A 142 -10.95 -1.99 7.34
C ASP A 142 -12.37 -1.42 7.45
N SER A 143 -13.18 -1.68 6.43
CA SER A 143 -14.55 -1.20 6.26
C SER A 143 -15.30 -2.07 5.24
N GLU A 144 -16.62 -1.94 5.15
CA GLU A 144 -17.43 -2.63 4.12
C GLU A 144 -17.00 -2.27 2.68
N ARG A 145 -16.31 -1.14 2.47
CA ARG A 145 -15.78 -0.70 1.18
C ARG A 145 -14.46 -1.36 0.83
N TRP A 146 -13.77 -1.97 1.81
CA TRP A 146 -12.48 -2.61 1.62
C TRP A 146 -12.62 -3.96 0.91
N GLN A 147 -12.22 -4.01 -0.35
CA GLN A 147 -12.28 -5.19 -1.22
C GLN A 147 -10.90 -5.45 -1.86
N PRO A 148 -9.88 -5.85 -1.09
CA PRO A 148 -8.51 -5.99 -1.59
C PRO A 148 -8.35 -7.05 -2.70
N ASN A 149 -9.29 -7.98 -2.80
CA ASN A 149 -9.28 -9.05 -3.80
C ASN A 149 -10.21 -8.78 -5.00
N LEU A 150 -10.77 -7.58 -5.14
CA LEU A 150 -11.63 -7.20 -6.27
C LEU A 150 -10.90 -7.36 -7.61
N LEU A 151 -9.66 -6.90 -7.65
CA LEU A 151 -8.80 -6.97 -8.83
C LEU A 151 -7.95 -8.25 -8.76
N LYS A 152 -7.92 -9.00 -9.85
CA LYS A 152 -7.08 -10.20 -10.00
C LYS A 152 -5.98 -9.96 -11.01
N ARG A 153 -4.80 -10.47 -10.73
CA ARG A 153 -3.71 -10.52 -11.69
C ARG A 153 -3.70 -11.89 -12.34
N VAL A 154 -4.01 -11.92 -13.62
CA VAL A 154 -4.22 -13.16 -14.40
C VAL A 154 -2.99 -13.61 -15.19
N ARG A 155 -1.96 -12.77 -15.24
CA ARG A 155 -0.70 -13.06 -15.94
C ARG A 155 0.51 -12.60 -15.11
N ASN A 156 1.54 -13.45 -15.07
CA ASN A 156 2.82 -13.06 -14.52
C ASN A 156 3.51 -12.06 -15.43
N THR A 157 4.26 -11.15 -14.85
CA THR A 157 5.06 -10.14 -15.56
C THR A 157 6.48 -10.15 -15.04
N LEU A 158 7.41 -9.73 -15.87
CA LEU A 158 8.78 -9.47 -15.44
C LEU A 158 8.82 -8.39 -14.33
N PRO A 159 9.86 -8.36 -13.51
CA PRO A 159 10.06 -7.27 -12.55
C PRO A 159 10.15 -5.93 -13.28
N LEU A 160 9.17 -5.06 -13.06
CA LEU A 160 9.07 -3.80 -13.81
C LEU A 160 10.23 -2.83 -13.51
N PHE A 161 10.88 -2.96 -12.35
CA PHE A 161 12.00 -2.10 -11.99
C PHE A 161 13.23 -2.32 -12.86
N ASP A 162 13.37 -3.52 -13.47
CA ASP A 162 14.46 -3.85 -14.39
C ASP A 162 14.19 -3.42 -15.84
N LEU A 163 12.95 -2.95 -16.14
CA LEU A 163 12.55 -2.61 -17.49
C LEU A 163 12.59 -1.11 -17.75
N GLU A 164 12.96 -0.75 -18.99
CA GLU A 164 12.79 0.61 -19.50
C GLU A 164 11.34 1.07 -19.41
N PRO A 165 11.06 2.37 -19.13
CA PRO A 165 9.71 2.88 -18.94
C PRO A 165 8.73 2.54 -20.07
N SER A 166 9.19 2.57 -21.32
CA SER A 166 8.40 2.23 -22.51
C SER A 166 7.96 0.77 -22.55
N LEU A 167 8.78 -0.15 -22.04
CA LEU A 167 8.49 -1.58 -21.99
C LEU A 167 7.56 -1.95 -20.84
N ARG A 168 7.54 -1.17 -19.75
CA ARG A 168 6.67 -1.42 -18.59
C ARG A 168 5.19 -1.44 -18.97
N LYS A 169 4.75 -0.51 -19.85
CA LYS A 169 3.36 -0.46 -20.32
C LYS A 169 2.97 -1.70 -21.12
N GLN A 170 3.84 -2.18 -21.97
CA GLN A 170 3.61 -3.40 -22.77
C GLN A 170 3.58 -4.64 -21.86
N GLU A 171 4.48 -4.70 -20.89
CA GLU A 171 4.60 -5.83 -19.96
C GLU A 171 3.35 -6.02 -19.10
N VAL A 172 2.69 -4.94 -18.67
CA VAL A 172 1.49 -5.03 -17.83
C VAL A 172 0.18 -5.09 -18.60
N ALA A 173 0.20 -4.91 -19.91
CA ALA A 173 -1.03 -4.87 -20.73
C ALA A 173 -1.83 -6.19 -20.60
N GLY A 174 -3.13 -6.09 -20.26
CA GLY A 174 -4.04 -7.22 -20.09
C GLY A 174 -3.73 -8.15 -18.91
N CYS A 175 -2.95 -7.70 -17.92
CA CYS A 175 -2.60 -8.56 -16.79
C CYS A 175 -3.60 -8.49 -15.61
N PHE A 176 -4.61 -7.63 -15.69
CA PHE A 176 -5.62 -7.49 -14.63
C PHE A 176 -7.04 -7.76 -15.13
N GLU A 177 -7.84 -8.38 -14.27
CA GLU A 177 -9.26 -8.65 -14.50
C GLU A 177 -10.09 -8.37 -13.25
N VAL A 178 -11.36 -8.03 -13.46
CA VAL A 178 -12.39 -7.88 -12.43
C VAL A 178 -13.55 -8.78 -12.81
N GLU A 179 -13.84 -9.80 -11.99
CA GLU A 179 -14.84 -10.82 -12.32
C GLU A 179 -16.28 -10.37 -12.07
N GLN A 180 -16.48 -9.36 -11.23
CA GLN A 180 -17.81 -8.84 -10.89
C GLN A 180 -18.07 -7.47 -11.52
N SER A 181 -19.35 -7.20 -11.83
CA SER A 181 -19.74 -5.86 -12.28
C SER A 181 -19.67 -4.86 -11.13
N ILE A 182 -19.03 -3.72 -11.39
CA ILE A 182 -18.95 -2.57 -10.48
C ILE A 182 -19.55 -1.33 -11.13
N LEU A 183 -20.63 -1.53 -11.88
CA LEU A 183 -21.28 -0.49 -12.67
C LEU A 183 -21.63 0.73 -11.84
N GLY A 184 -21.18 1.90 -12.30
CA GLY A 184 -21.42 3.20 -11.67
C GLY A 184 -20.66 3.47 -10.37
N LYS A 185 -19.81 2.54 -9.91
CA LYS A 185 -19.04 2.69 -8.67
C LYS A 185 -17.83 3.60 -8.84
N SER A 186 -17.51 4.37 -7.81
CA SER A 186 -16.25 5.10 -7.67
C SER A 186 -15.25 4.23 -6.92
N VAL A 187 -14.07 4.00 -7.49
CA VAL A 187 -13.05 3.09 -6.95
C VAL A 187 -11.80 3.84 -6.56
N LEU A 188 -11.30 3.60 -5.34
CA LEU A 188 -9.95 3.95 -4.92
C LEU A 188 -9.06 2.70 -5.05
N ILE A 189 -8.03 2.77 -5.90
CA ILE A 189 -7.04 1.70 -6.05
C ILE A 189 -5.72 2.08 -5.39
N CYS A 190 -5.23 1.21 -4.49
CA CYS A 190 -4.02 1.44 -3.71
C CYS A 190 -2.82 0.65 -4.27
N ASP A 191 -1.64 1.27 -4.26
CA ASP A 191 -0.36 0.64 -4.62
C ASP A 191 0.76 1.13 -3.70
N ASP A 192 1.86 0.41 -3.62
CA ASP A 192 2.98 0.76 -2.76
C ASP A 192 3.87 1.87 -3.36
N ILE A 193 4.19 1.81 -4.66
CA ILE A 193 5.08 2.78 -5.32
C ILE A 193 4.50 3.23 -6.66
N PHE A 194 4.31 4.54 -6.81
CA PHE A 194 4.03 5.14 -8.10
C PHE A 194 5.35 5.40 -8.85
N THR A 195 5.58 4.64 -9.92
CA THR A 195 6.74 4.82 -10.81
C THR A 195 6.30 5.52 -12.11
N THR A 196 6.14 4.78 -13.19
CA THR A 196 5.61 5.29 -14.46
C THR A 196 4.08 5.35 -14.51
N GLY A 197 3.40 4.82 -13.48
CA GLY A 197 1.96 4.68 -13.45
C GLY A 197 1.39 3.55 -14.33
N SER A 198 2.23 2.84 -15.08
CA SER A 198 1.77 1.81 -16.04
C SER A 198 0.91 0.72 -15.36
N THR A 199 1.32 0.25 -14.19
CA THR A 199 0.58 -0.77 -13.42
C THR A 199 -0.80 -0.24 -13.00
N LEU A 200 -0.82 0.95 -12.40
CA LEU A 200 -2.08 1.59 -11.94
C LEU A 200 -3.00 1.93 -13.11
N SER A 201 -2.44 2.39 -14.23
CA SER A 201 -3.23 2.68 -15.44
C SER A 201 -3.87 1.41 -16.02
N GLU A 202 -3.16 0.29 -16.09
CA GLU A 202 -3.69 -0.96 -16.58
C GLU A 202 -4.72 -1.58 -15.62
N ALA A 203 -4.48 -1.49 -14.32
CA ALA A 203 -5.43 -1.88 -13.29
C ALA A 203 -6.72 -1.03 -13.37
N ALA A 204 -6.58 0.28 -13.58
CA ALA A 204 -7.71 1.18 -13.78
C ALA A 204 -8.50 0.85 -15.05
N LEU A 205 -7.82 0.46 -16.14
CA LEU A 205 -8.48 0.02 -17.36
C LEU A 205 -9.36 -1.23 -17.11
N ALA A 206 -8.88 -2.19 -16.32
CA ALA A 206 -9.68 -3.37 -15.94
C ALA A 206 -10.90 -2.97 -15.09
N LEU A 207 -10.75 -2.05 -14.13
CA LEU A 207 -11.86 -1.52 -13.34
C LEU A 207 -12.88 -0.76 -14.21
N ARG A 208 -12.42 0.05 -15.17
CA ARG A 208 -13.28 0.75 -16.14
C ARG A 208 -14.07 -0.23 -17.01
N LYS A 209 -13.42 -1.29 -17.52
CA LYS A 209 -14.10 -2.36 -18.29
C LYS A 209 -15.18 -3.06 -17.46
N ALA A 210 -14.99 -3.18 -16.14
CA ALA A 210 -16.00 -3.75 -15.23
C ALA A 210 -17.11 -2.74 -14.87
N GLY A 211 -17.07 -1.50 -15.38
CA GLY A 211 -18.11 -0.48 -15.25
C GLY A 211 -17.86 0.60 -14.20
N ALA A 212 -16.65 0.73 -13.68
CA ALA A 212 -16.32 1.82 -12.75
C ALA A 212 -16.62 3.19 -13.37
N ARG A 213 -17.33 4.04 -12.62
CA ARG A 213 -17.62 5.44 -12.99
C ARG A 213 -16.37 6.29 -12.90
N SER A 214 -15.62 6.14 -11.82
CA SER A 214 -14.38 6.85 -11.57
C SER A 214 -13.35 5.92 -10.93
N VAL A 215 -12.07 6.14 -11.23
CA VAL A 215 -10.95 5.41 -10.65
C VAL A 215 -9.89 6.40 -10.19
N THR A 216 -9.68 6.48 -8.89
CA THR A 216 -8.62 7.27 -8.26
C THR A 216 -7.54 6.33 -7.73
N ALA A 217 -6.28 6.66 -7.94
CA ALA A 217 -5.17 5.91 -7.38
C ALA A 217 -4.62 6.56 -6.11
N LEU A 218 -4.23 5.72 -5.16
CA LEU A 218 -3.48 6.11 -3.96
C LEU A 218 -2.19 5.32 -3.92
N ALA A 219 -1.05 5.97 -4.08
CA ALA A 219 0.26 5.36 -3.90
C ALA A 219 0.86 5.74 -2.55
N PHE A 220 1.48 4.77 -1.88
CA PHE A 220 2.15 5.03 -0.62
C PHE A 220 3.34 5.98 -0.82
N THR A 221 4.15 5.75 -1.86
CA THR A 221 5.27 6.65 -2.18
C THR A 221 5.43 6.85 -3.69
N ALA A 222 6.00 7.98 -4.06
CA ALA A 222 6.42 8.25 -5.44
C ALA A 222 7.83 7.70 -5.70
N SER A 223 8.17 7.44 -6.98
CA SER A 223 9.55 7.22 -7.40
C SER A 223 10.31 8.55 -7.55
N LYS A 224 11.64 8.46 -7.68
CA LYS A 224 12.51 9.63 -7.80
C LYS A 224 12.13 10.58 -8.93
N ASP A 225 11.59 10.04 -10.02
CA ASP A 225 11.27 10.81 -11.25
C ASP A 225 9.89 11.48 -11.22
N ASN A 226 9.09 11.27 -10.15
CA ASN A 226 7.68 11.68 -10.09
C ASN A 226 7.36 12.67 -8.96
N TRP A 227 8.35 13.42 -8.47
CA TRP A 227 8.12 14.40 -7.41
C TRP A 227 8.93 15.69 -7.61
#